data_130d45b376770ad731a0d6a8fc10e630
#
_entry.id   130d45b376770ad731a0d6a8fc10e630
#
_cell.length_a   1.000
_cell.length_b   1.000
_cell.length_c   1.000
_cell.angle_alpha   90.00
_cell.angle_beta   90.00
_cell.angle_gamma   90.00
#
_symmetry.space_group_name_H-M   'P 1'
#
loop_
_entity.id
_entity.type
_entity.pdbx_description
1 polymer ?
#
loop_
_entity_poly.entity_id
_entity_poly.type
_entity_poly.pdbx_seq_one_letter_code
_entity_poly.pdbx_strand_id
1 'polypeptide(L)'
;MGSPAAQAQNVHFTAEYLRVKALAERGVANAQHSLGFMYFNGEGVAQSHQAAVEWYRLAAGQGLEHAQYNLGVMCQKGQGVEQSYEQAAHWYLLAAEQGYAAAQYNLGWLYAKGHGIAQNTGQAMHWFSKAAEQGDAGAQNNLGMMYENGKGVPQDYGQAIAWYRKAAEQGHARAQFNLGLRYDNGQGVAQDRQQGMCWFRKAAEQGYAPAQFNLALRYDKGESVEADSAKAILWYRRAAGQGHASSQFNLGLIFDNGQGVPRDEQQALEWYRQAAGQGHAAAQNNLALHYEHGQGVAQDYVQAGLWYRKAAEQGFAAGQYHLGLLHDHGYGMPPDHQEAVFWYRKAADQGHLRAQFDLGLRYETGQGVPRDAALALAWYRRAAGQDYAPAQYMLGLLHDQDDGPAPDAAQAHDWYRKAAEQGHTLAQFTLALRYDNGQGVAQDYAAAHAWYLKAARQGHARSQLNLGLMYASGQGAPADPLQAYLWLAMADKGGAQGAARFARQTAARLGAAELAQAQQRLELLPG
;
A
#
# COMPACT_ATOMS: atom_id res chain seq x y z
N MET A 1 -55.70 -7.90 -32.01
CA MET A 1 -56.25 -9.09 -31.34
C MET A 1 -55.36 -10.27 -31.66
N GLY A 2 -54.64 -10.77 -30.73
CA GLY A 2 -53.72 -11.88 -30.84
C GLY A 2 -53.12 -12.13 -29.48
N SER A 3 -53.81 -12.96 -28.68
CA SER A 3 -53.39 -13.42 -27.36
C SER A 3 -52.03 -14.11 -27.46
N PRO A 4 -51.03 -13.84 -26.61
CA PRO A 4 -49.87 -14.69 -26.52
C PRO A 4 -50.24 -15.98 -25.82
N ALA A 5 -50.43 -17.04 -26.62
CA ALA A 5 -50.55 -18.40 -26.12
C ALA A 5 -49.28 -18.72 -25.30
N ALA A 6 -49.52 -19.09 -24.04
CA ALA A 6 -48.49 -19.63 -23.16
C ALA A 6 -47.79 -20.80 -23.89
N GLN A 7 -46.51 -20.67 -24.13
CA GLN A 7 -45.66 -21.79 -24.53
C GLN A 7 -45.60 -22.73 -23.30
N ALA A 8 -46.44 -23.72 -23.30
CA ALA A 8 -46.29 -24.87 -22.42
C ALA A 8 -44.98 -25.56 -22.83
N GLN A 9 -43.92 -25.37 -22.03
CA GLN A 9 -42.72 -26.17 -22.12
C GLN A 9 -43.12 -27.64 -21.96
N ASN A 10 -43.00 -28.43 -23.01
CA ASN A 10 -43.11 -29.87 -22.94
C ASN A 10 -41.99 -30.41 -22.07
N VAL A 11 -42.18 -30.47 -20.77
CA VAL A 11 -41.25 -31.09 -19.83
C VAL A 11 -41.39 -32.61 -20.02
N HIS A 12 -40.38 -33.19 -20.69
CA HIS A 12 -40.27 -34.65 -20.77
C HIS A 12 -39.85 -35.16 -19.39
N PHE A 13 -40.79 -35.65 -18.62
CA PHE A 13 -40.51 -36.36 -17.38
C PHE A 13 -39.76 -37.66 -17.68
N THR A 14 -38.62 -37.87 -17.05
CA THR A 14 -37.88 -39.12 -17.19
C THR A 14 -38.57 -40.26 -16.45
N ALA A 15 -38.37 -41.50 -16.90
CA ALA A 15 -38.88 -42.69 -16.21
C ALA A 15 -38.41 -42.78 -14.77
N GLU A 16 -37.18 -42.27 -14.52
CA GLU A 16 -36.61 -42.20 -13.17
C GLU A 16 -37.35 -41.20 -12.28
N TYR A 17 -37.65 -39.99 -12.78
CA TYR A 17 -38.47 -39.02 -12.07
C TYR A 17 -39.82 -39.61 -11.65
N LEU A 18 -40.53 -40.27 -12.58
CA LEU A 18 -41.82 -40.87 -12.28
C LEU A 18 -41.74 -41.96 -11.21
N ARG A 19 -40.70 -42.77 -11.24
CA ARG A 19 -40.44 -43.82 -10.24
C ARG A 19 -40.12 -43.19 -8.85
N VAL A 20 -39.24 -42.20 -8.80
CA VAL A 20 -38.86 -41.50 -7.56
C VAL A 20 -40.07 -40.77 -6.98
N LYS A 21 -40.85 -40.10 -7.83
CA LYS A 21 -42.09 -39.40 -7.43
C LYS A 21 -43.08 -40.33 -6.79
N ALA A 22 -43.36 -41.48 -7.41
CA ALA A 22 -44.28 -42.46 -6.85
C ALA A 22 -43.87 -42.99 -5.46
N LEU A 23 -42.56 -43.14 -5.20
CA LEU A 23 -42.07 -43.54 -3.88
C LEU A 23 -42.11 -42.37 -2.88
N ALA A 24 -41.83 -41.16 -3.32
CA ALA A 24 -41.88 -39.95 -2.49
C ALA A 24 -43.30 -39.64 -2.02
N GLU A 25 -44.29 -39.79 -2.91
CA GLU A 25 -45.74 -39.66 -2.60
C GLU A 25 -46.22 -40.72 -1.60
N ARG A 26 -45.56 -41.88 -1.57
CA ARG A 26 -45.81 -42.94 -0.56
C ARG A 26 -45.11 -42.67 0.78
N GLY A 27 -44.45 -41.54 0.93
CA GLY A 27 -43.83 -41.13 2.18
C GLY A 27 -42.37 -41.64 2.41
N VAL A 28 -41.72 -42.25 1.40
CA VAL A 28 -40.35 -42.75 1.56
C VAL A 28 -39.38 -41.58 1.64
N ALA A 29 -38.74 -41.35 2.80
CA ALA A 29 -37.89 -40.18 3.09
C ALA A 29 -36.74 -40.00 2.07
N ASN A 30 -36.03 -41.08 1.72
CA ASN A 30 -34.96 -41.02 0.72
C ASN A 30 -35.48 -40.64 -0.68
N ALA A 31 -36.67 -41.11 -1.06
CA ALA A 31 -37.29 -40.74 -2.32
C ALA A 31 -37.75 -39.28 -2.32
N GLN A 32 -38.29 -38.78 -1.20
CA GLN A 32 -38.62 -37.37 -1.03
C GLN A 32 -37.39 -36.49 -1.13
N HIS A 33 -36.28 -36.86 -0.50
CA HIS A 33 -34.99 -36.16 -0.65
C HIS A 33 -34.51 -36.17 -2.11
N SER A 34 -34.52 -37.33 -2.78
CA SER A 34 -34.14 -37.45 -4.19
C SER A 34 -35.01 -36.60 -5.11
N LEU A 35 -36.32 -36.59 -4.86
CA LEU A 35 -37.26 -35.76 -5.63
C LEU A 35 -37.04 -34.26 -5.39
N GLY A 36 -36.75 -33.87 -4.16
CA GLY A 36 -36.30 -32.50 -3.82
C GLY A 36 -35.03 -32.12 -4.59
N PHE A 37 -34.05 -33.01 -4.69
CA PHE A 37 -32.80 -32.80 -5.45
C PHE A 37 -33.07 -32.68 -6.97
N MET A 38 -33.98 -33.52 -7.51
CA MET A 38 -34.38 -33.43 -8.92
C MET A 38 -35.03 -32.07 -9.23
N TYR A 39 -35.94 -31.59 -8.39
CA TYR A 39 -36.50 -30.25 -8.53
C TYR A 39 -35.50 -29.13 -8.34
N PHE A 40 -34.53 -29.29 -7.45
CA PHE A 40 -33.49 -28.31 -7.21
C PHE A 40 -32.60 -28.12 -8.44
N ASN A 41 -32.20 -29.21 -9.10
CA ASN A 41 -31.31 -29.18 -10.26
C ASN A 41 -32.09 -29.09 -11.60
N GLY A 42 -33.38 -29.42 -11.65
CA GLY A 42 -34.11 -29.57 -12.91
C GLY A 42 -33.82 -30.89 -13.63
N GLU A 43 -33.51 -31.96 -12.88
CA GLU A 43 -33.17 -33.27 -13.43
C GLU A 43 -34.44 -34.10 -13.70
N GLY A 44 -34.76 -34.28 -14.98
CA GLY A 44 -35.95 -35.02 -15.40
C GLY A 44 -37.29 -34.33 -15.08
N VAL A 45 -37.25 -33.10 -14.60
CA VAL A 45 -38.40 -32.24 -14.27
C VAL A 45 -37.96 -30.77 -14.41
N ALA A 46 -38.89 -29.85 -14.64
CA ALA A 46 -38.60 -28.43 -14.62
C ALA A 46 -38.07 -28.00 -13.24
N GLN A 47 -36.96 -27.21 -13.24
CA GLN A 47 -36.38 -26.71 -12.00
C GLN A 47 -37.39 -25.89 -11.19
N SER A 48 -37.52 -26.20 -9.92
CA SER A 48 -38.36 -25.48 -8.96
C SER A 48 -37.79 -25.55 -7.56
N HIS A 49 -37.15 -24.47 -7.12
CA HIS A 49 -36.65 -24.41 -5.75
C HIS A 49 -37.76 -24.48 -4.69
N GLN A 50 -38.94 -23.96 -5.00
CA GLN A 50 -40.06 -24.04 -4.10
C GLN A 50 -40.53 -25.50 -3.91
N ALA A 51 -40.68 -26.25 -5.01
CA ALA A 51 -41.00 -27.67 -4.93
C ALA A 51 -39.91 -28.47 -4.23
N ALA A 52 -38.62 -28.11 -4.46
CA ALA A 52 -37.50 -28.74 -3.76
C ALA A 52 -37.62 -28.55 -2.23
N VAL A 53 -37.92 -27.31 -1.76
CA VAL A 53 -38.14 -27.03 -0.32
C VAL A 53 -39.26 -27.88 0.25
N GLU A 54 -40.37 -28.02 -0.45
CA GLU A 54 -41.51 -28.82 0.03
C GLU A 54 -41.12 -30.30 0.24
N TRP A 55 -40.44 -30.89 -0.74
CA TRP A 55 -39.97 -32.26 -0.65
C TRP A 55 -38.87 -32.47 0.38
N TYR A 56 -37.89 -31.54 0.45
CA TYR A 56 -36.88 -31.59 1.51
C TYR A 56 -37.49 -31.44 2.90
N ARG A 57 -38.52 -30.61 3.08
CA ARG A 57 -39.21 -30.46 4.37
C ARG A 57 -39.91 -31.75 4.82
N LEU A 58 -40.52 -32.47 3.89
CA LEU A 58 -41.14 -33.77 4.21
C LEU A 58 -40.08 -34.80 4.62
N ALA A 59 -38.98 -34.89 3.91
CA ALA A 59 -37.90 -35.81 4.23
C ALA A 59 -37.16 -35.41 5.53
N ALA A 60 -36.94 -34.12 5.74
CA ALA A 60 -36.30 -33.56 6.94
C ALA A 60 -37.14 -33.76 8.20
N GLY A 61 -38.48 -33.66 8.07
CA GLY A 61 -39.40 -33.95 9.15
C GLY A 61 -39.42 -35.43 9.57
N GLN A 62 -39.00 -36.34 8.70
CA GLN A 62 -38.77 -37.75 9.01
C GLN A 62 -37.36 -38.03 9.62
N GLY A 63 -36.56 -36.99 9.84
CA GLY A 63 -35.25 -37.10 10.45
C GLY A 63 -34.07 -37.33 9.49
N LEU A 64 -34.30 -37.31 8.16
CA LEU A 64 -33.22 -37.55 7.20
C LEU A 64 -32.21 -36.40 7.21
N GLU A 65 -30.99 -36.66 7.67
CA GLU A 65 -29.92 -35.65 7.87
C GLU A 65 -29.55 -34.90 6.59
N HIS A 66 -29.48 -35.59 5.46
CA HIS A 66 -29.19 -34.96 4.15
C HIS A 66 -30.27 -33.95 3.74
N ALA A 67 -31.55 -34.26 4.02
CA ALA A 67 -32.67 -33.38 3.73
C ALA A 67 -32.66 -32.17 4.68
N GLN A 68 -32.39 -32.38 5.95
CA GLN A 68 -32.24 -31.32 6.95
C GLN A 68 -31.10 -30.37 6.54
N TYR A 69 -29.94 -30.89 6.15
CA TYR A 69 -28.85 -30.10 5.66
C TYR A 69 -29.23 -29.27 4.42
N ASN A 70 -29.82 -29.90 3.39
CA ASN A 70 -30.22 -29.22 2.16
C ASN A 70 -31.26 -28.14 2.44
N LEU A 71 -32.24 -28.40 3.29
CA LEU A 71 -33.26 -27.42 3.71
C LEU A 71 -32.60 -26.25 4.46
N GLY A 72 -31.62 -26.52 5.33
CA GLY A 72 -30.78 -25.49 5.97
C GLY A 72 -30.06 -24.62 4.97
N VAL A 73 -29.45 -25.19 3.92
CA VAL A 73 -28.79 -24.44 2.82
C VAL A 73 -29.80 -23.57 2.09
N MET A 74 -31.00 -24.09 1.78
CA MET A 74 -32.04 -23.32 1.08
C MET A 74 -32.53 -22.14 1.93
N CYS A 75 -32.77 -22.35 3.23
CA CYS A 75 -33.11 -21.27 4.17
C CYS A 75 -32.00 -20.23 4.28
N GLN A 76 -30.74 -20.66 4.34
CA GLN A 76 -29.58 -19.75 4.40
C GLN A 76 -29.46 -18.86 3.14
N LYS A 77 -29.76 -19.42 1.96
CA LYS A 77 -29.63 -18.72 0.67
C LYS A 77 -30.89 -18.01 0.20
N GLY A 78 -32.06 -18.28 0.81
CA GLY A 78 -33.35 -17.79 0.33
C GLY A 78 -33.79 -18.42 -1.00
N GLN A 79 -33.43 -19.68 -1.24
CA GLN A 79 -33.76 -20.40 -2.47
C GLN A 79 -35.09 -21.17 -2.32
N GLY A 80 -36.14 -20.71 -2.98
CA GLY A 80 -37.48 -21.31 -2.90
C GLY A 80 -38.18 -21.08 -1.56
N VAL A 81 -37.57 -20.36 -0.64
CA VAL A 81 -38.08 -19.97 0.68
C VAL A 81 -37.49 -18.63 1.06
N GLU A 82 -38.14 -17.87 1.93
CA GLU A 82 -37.56 -16.63 2.48
C GLU A 82 -36.25 -16.91 3.20
N GLN A 83 -35.26 -16.04 2.99
CA GLN A 83 -33.94 -16.19 3.63
C GLN A 83 -34.06 -16.05 5.15
N SER A 84 -33.63 -17.09 5.87
CA SER A 84 -33.59 -17.09 7.33
C SER A 84 -32.41 -17.89 7.86
N TYR A 85 -31.46 -17.21 8.47
CA TYR A 85 -30.34 -17.85 9.16
C TYR A 85 -30.79 -18.58 10.43
N GLU A 86 -31.87 -18.16 11.06
CA GLU A 86 -32.43 -18.82 12.23
C GLU A 86 -33.01 -20.21 11.86
N GLN A 87 -33.80 -20.27 10.80
CA GLN A 87 -34.29 -21.56 10.28
C GLN A 87 -33.13 -22.42 9.77
N ALA A 88 -32.16 -21.83 9.10
CA ALA A 88 -30.95 -22.55 8.67
C ALA A 88 -30.20 -23.17 9.86
N ALA A 89 -30.01 -22.41 10.92
CA ALA A 89 -29.34 -22.90 12.14
C ALA A 89 -30.11 -24.07 12.79
N HIS A 90 -31.46 -23.99 12.83
CA HIS A 90 -32.30 -25.06 13.34
C HIS A 90 -32.10 -26.36 12.53
N TRP A 91 -32.19 -26.29 11.20
CA TRP A 91 -32.03 -27.46 10.35
C TRP A 91 -30.59 -28.00 10.34
N TYR A 92 -29.59 -27.14 10.38
CA TYR A 92 -28.18 -27.56 10.53
C TYR A 92 -27.95 -28.24 11.88
N LEU A 93 -28.56 -27.74 12.96
CA LEU A 93 -28.44 -28.38 14.30
C LEU A 93 -28.94 -29.81 14.26
N LEU A 94 -30.12 -30.05 13.73
CA LEU A 94 -30.69 -31.39 13.64
C LEU A 94 -29.82 -32.35 12.82
N ALA A 95 -29.27 -31.90 11.70
CA ALA A 95 -28.35 -32.71 10.89
C ALA A 95 -26.97 -32.90 11.57
N ALA A 96 -26.47 -31.86 12.25
CA ALA A 96 -25.20 -31.89 12.95
C ALA A 96 -25.16 -32.82 14.16
N GLU A 97 -26.28 -32.88 14.90
CA GLU A 97 -26.48 -33.83 16.02
C GLU A 97 -26.47 -35.27 15.54
N GLN A 98 -26.92 -35.55 14.32
CA GLN A 98 -26.83 -36.86 13.68
C GLN A 98 -25.43 -37.17 13.11
N GLY A 99 -24.48 -36.24 13.24
CA GLY A 99 -23.10 -36.45 12.80
C GLY A 99 -22.80 -35.94 11.40
N TYR A 100 -23.70 -35.27 10.70
CA TYR A 100 -23.47 -34.82 9.34
C TYR A 100 -22.41 -33.69 9.28
N ALA A 101 -21.20 -34.00 8.79
CA ALA A 101 -20.02 -33.14 8.87
C ALA A 101 -20.24 -31.75 8.22
N ALA A 102 -20.92 -31.69 7.05
CA ALA A 102 -21.18 -30.43 6.38
C ALA A 102 -22.16 -29.54 7.17
N ALA A 103 -23.12 -30.14 7.88
CA ALA A 103 -24.00 -29.39 8.77
C ALA A 103 -23.28 -28.89 10.02
N GLN A 104 -22.39 -29.71 10.60
CA GLN A 104 -21.54 -29.30 11.70
C GLN A 104 -20.63 -28.12 11.30
N TYR A 105 -20.02 -28.14 10.13
CA TYR A 105 -19.25 -27.02 9.60
C TYR A 105 -20.10 -25.76 9.46
N ASN A 106 -21.26 -25.84 8.81
CA ASN A 106 -22.14 -24.69 8.59
C ASN A 106 -22.67 -24.12 9.92
N LEU A 107 -23.07 -24.98 10.86
CA LEU A 107 -23.52 -24.56 12.18
C LEU A 107 -22.39 -23.86 12.96
N GLY A 108 -21.18 -24.43 12.92
CA GLY A 108 -19.98 -23.80 13.47
C GLY A 108 -19.73 -22.42 12.89
N TRP A 109 -19.92 -22.25 11.57
CA TRP A 109 -19.81 -20.97 10.90
C TRP A 109 -20.89 -19.96 11.35
N LEU A 110 -22.14 -20.39 11.52
CA LEU A 110 -23.22 -19.53 12.03
C LEU A 110 -22.91 -19.06 13.45
N TYR A 111 -22.45 -19.94 14.35
CA TYR A 111 -22.01 -19.55 15.70
C TYR A 111 -20.81 -18.59 15.67
N ALA A 112 -19.85 -18.80 14.77
CA ALA A 112 -18.66 -17.94 14.66
C ALA A 112 -19.02 -16.53 14.19
N LYS A 113 -20.08 -16.37 13.39
CA LYS A 113 -20.52 -15.08 12.82
C LYS A 113 -21.67 -14.43 13.59
N GLY A 114 -22.42 -15.18 14.36
CA GLY A 114 -23.64 -14.68 15.00
C GLY A 114 -24.80 -14.47 14.02
N HIS A 115 -24.84 -15.25 12.93
CA HIS A 115 -25.93 -15.16 11.95
C HIS A 115 -27.10 -16.06 12.34
N GLY A 116 -28.26 -15.47 12.63
CA GLY A 116 -29.48 -16.16 13.03
C GLY A 116 -29.45 -16.80 14.42
N ILE A 117 -28.30 -16.79 15.09
CA ILE A 117 -28.07 -17.27 16.45
C ILE A 117 -27.06 -16.38 17.14
N ALA A 118 -27.06 -16.31 18.48
CA ALA A 118 -26.08 -15.54 19.23
C ALA A 118 -24.67 -16.03 18.94
N GLN A 119 -23.76 -15.10 18.67
CA GLN A 119 -22.36 -15.43 18.44
C GLN A 119 -21.77 -16.17 19.64
N ASN A 120 -21.18 -17.34 19.39
CA ASN A 120 -20.57 -18.15 20.43
C ASN A 120 -19.36 -18.91 19.90
N THR A 121 -18.18 -18.42 20.27
CA THR A 121 -16.91 -18.98 19.81
C THR A 121 -16.66 -20.41 20.32
N GLY A 122 -17.12 -20.73 21.54
CA GLY A 122 -17.02 -22.07 22.10
C GLY A 122 -17.88 -23.09 21.33
N GLN A 123 -19.11 -22.73 20.99
CA GLN A 123 -19.98 -23.57 20.14
C GLN A 123 -19.42 -23.68 18.73
N ALA A 124 -18.90 -22.59 18.16
CA ALA A 124 -18.24 -22.63 16.86
C ALA A 124 -17.09 -23.65 16.85
N MET A 125 -16.24 -23.59 17.86
CA MET A 125 -15.14 -24.53 18.01
C MET A 125 -15.60 -25.97 18.16
N HIS A 126 -16.61 -26.21 19.00
CA HIS A 126 -17.18 -27.55 19.22
C HIS A 126 -17.63 -28.17 17.89
N TRP A 127 -18.38 -27.44 17.10
CA TRP A 127 -18.91 -27.95 15.84
C TRP A 127 -17.83 -28.07 14.76
N PHE A 128 -16.90 -27.12 14.68
CA PHE A 128 -15.75 -27.24 13.77
C PHE A 128 -14.88 -28.46 14.16
N SER A 129 -14.67 -28.73 15.45
CA SER A 129 -13.89 -29.91 15.88
C SER A 129 -14.54 -31.21 15.40
N LYS A 130 -15.85 -31.36 15.59
CA LYS A 130 -16.58 -32.53 15.11
C LYS A 130 -16.48 -32.72 13.60
N ALA A 131 -16.65 -31.64 12.82
CA ALA A 131 -16.51 -31.71 11.38
C ALA A 131 -15.07 -32.01 10.93
N ALA A 132 -14.09 -31.38 11.58
CA ALA A 132 -12.67 -31.55 11.29
C ALA A 132 -12.16 -32.97 11.59
N GLU A 133 -12.64 -33.60 12.67
CA GLU A 133 -12.35 -34.99 13.02
C GLU A 133 -12.88 -35.97 11.95
N GLN A 134 -13.97 -35.61 11.28
CA GLN A 134 -14.52 -36.35 10.14
C GLN A 134 -13.82 -36.03 8.81
N GLY A 135 -12.81 -35.15 8.83
CA GLY A 135 -12.00 -34.84 7.66
C GLY A 135 -12.42 -33.60 6.88
N ASP A 136 -13.44 -32.83 7.35
CA ASP A 136 -13.84 -31.61 6.65
C ASP A 136 -12.68 -30.59 6.61
N ALA A 137 -12.17 -30.32 5.41
CA ALA A 137 -10.99 -29.46 5.21
C ALA A 137 -11.28 -27.99 5.55
N GLY A 138 -12.51 -27.53 5.37
CA GLY A 138 -12.95 -26.19 5.74
C GLY A 138 -12.94 -26.01 7.26
N ALA A 139 -13.47 -26.99 7.99
CA ALA A 139 -13.46 -27.02 9.46
C ALA A 139 -12.02 -27.12 10.01
N GLN A 140 -11.18 -27.96 9.42
CA GLN A 140 -9.76 -28.06 9.78
C GLN A 140 -9.06 -26.70 9.59
N ASN A 141 -9.27 -26.02 8.47
CA ASN A 141 -8.73 -24.67 8.27
C ASN A 141 -9.25 -23.68 9.32
N ASN A 142 -10.55 -23.73 9.64
CA ASN A 142 -11.13 -22.81 10.62
C ASN A 142 -10.61 -23.09 12.05
N LEU A 143 -10.42 -24.34 12.45
CA LEU A 143 -9.73 -24.68 13.70
C LEU A 143 -8.31 -24.16 13.73
N GLY A 144 -7.56 -24.34 12.64
CA GLY A 144 -6.22 -23.74 12.52
C GLY A 144 -6.25 -22.24 12.78
N MET A 145 -7.20 -21.51 12.19
CA MET A 145 -7.37 -20.07 12.42
C MET A 145 -7.80 -19.74 13.86
N MET A 146 -8.56 -20.58 14.52
CA MET A 146 -8.99 -20.36 15.92
C MET A 146 -7.79 -20.51 16.86
N TYR A 147 -6.97 -21.56 16.70
CA TYR A 147 -5.74 -21.73 17.47
C TYR A 147 -4.71 -20.63 17.17
N GLU A 148 -4.56 -20.23 15.91
CA GLU A 148 -3.66 -19.15 15.51
C GLU A 148 -3.99 -17.82 16.18
N ASN A 149 -5.28 -17.49 16.32
CA ASN A 149 -5.73 -16.19 16.85
C ASN A 149 -6.13 -16.25 18.33
N GLY A 150 -6.06 -17.39 18.98
CA GLY A 150 -6.52 -17.55 20.38
C GLY A 150 -8.02 -17.33 20.53
N LYS A 151 -8.83 -17.68 19.51
CA LYS A 151 -10.28 -17.48 19.53
C LYS A 151 -11.00 -18.70 20.11
N GLY A 152 -11.48 -18.59 21.33
CA GLY A 152 -12.17 -19.66 22.05
C GLY A 152 -11.24 -20.68 22.70
N VAL A 153 -9.95 -20.57 22.46
CA VAL A 153 -8.85 -21.37 23.04
C VAL A 153 -7.62 -20.50 23.20
N PRO A 154 -6.66 -20.84 24.07
CA PRO A 154 -5.35 -20.20 24.08
C PRO A 154 -4.68 -20.29 22.71
N GLN A 155 -3.95 -19.22 22.34
CA GLN A 155 -3.19 -19.20 21.09
C GLN A 155 -2.15 -20.32 21.08
N ASP A 156 -2.15 -21.13 20.03
CA ASP A 156 -1.20 -22.23 19.83
C ASP A 156 -0.90 -22.42 18.33
N TYR A 157 0.25 -21.92 17.90
CA TYR A 157 0.68 -22.06 16.51
C TYR A 157 1.01 -23.50 16.11
N GLY A 158 1.41 -24.36 17.07
CA GLY A 158 1.66 -25.78 16.80
C GLY A 158 0.38 -26.51 16.43
N GLN A 159 -0.69 -26.29 17.21
CA GLN A 159 -2.02 -26.81 16.89
C GLN A 159 -2.56 -26.21 15.59
N ALA A 160 -2.39 -24.90 15.38
CA ALA A 160 -2.81 -24.25 14.14
C ALA A 160 -2.18 -24.92 12.90
N ILE A 161 -0.85 -25.16 12.94
CA ILE A 161 -0.13 -25.83 11.85
C ILE A 161 -0.61 -27.27 11.65
N ALA A 162 -0.85 -28.01 12.72
CA ALA A 162 -1.34 -29.39 12.63
C ALA A 162 -2.67 -29.46 11.87
N TRP A 163 -3.59 -28.55 12.16
CA TRP A 163 -4.87 -28.47 11.48
C TRP A 163 -4.75 -27.92 10.05
N TYR A 164 -3.97 -26.86 9.83
CA TYR A 164 -3.71 -26.36 8.48
C TYR A 164 -3.09 -27.42 7.57
N ARG A 165 -2.15 -28.25 8.10
CA ARG A 165 -1.51 -29.31 7.33
C ARG A 165 -2.52 -30.34 6.87
N LYS A 166 -3.41 -30.82 7.75
CA LYS A 166 -4.46 -31.76 7.39
C LYS A 166 -5.34 -31.22 6.25
N ALA A 167 -5.78 -29.97 6.34
CA ALA A 167 -6.59 -29.34 5.30
C ALA A 167 -5.78 -29.09 4.00
N ALA A 168 -4.52 -28.67 4.11
CA ALA A 168 -3.65 -28.37 2.98
C ALA A 168 -3.30 -29.63 2.16
N GLU A 169 -3.10 -30.75 2.83
CA GLU A 169 -2.86 -32.07 2.21
C GLU A 169 -4.07 -32.58 1.42
N GLN A 170 -5.27 -32.21 1.85
CA GLN A 170 -6.52 -32.44 1.10
C GLN A 170 -6.73 -31.47 -0.07
N GLY A 171 -5.79 -30.54 -0.30
CA GLY A 171 -5.91 -29.58 -1.39
C GLY A 171 -6.63 -28.28 -1.04
N HIS A 172 -7.01 -28.03 0.22
CA HIS A 172 -7.70 -26.80 0.59
C HIS A 172 -6.82 -25.56 0.41
N ALA A 173 -7.07 -24.74 -0.63
CA ALA A 173 -6.19 -23.66 -1.06
C ALA A 173 -5.88 -22.62 0.02
N ARG A 174 -6.90 -22.24 0.82
CA ARG A 174 -6.71 -21.28 1.91
C ARG A 174 -5.82 -21.85 3.02
N ALA A 175 -5.96 -23.15 3.34
CA ALA A 175 -5.11 -23.81 4.33
C ALA A 175 -3.67 -23.95 3.84
N GLN A 176 -3.47 -24.24 2.55
CA GLN A 176 -2.14 -24.23 1.92
C GLN A 176 -1.50 -22.85 2.05
N PHE A 177 -2.23 -21.80 1.78
CA PHE A 177 -1.74 -20.43 1.95
C PHE A 177 -1.39 -20.11 3.42
N ASN A 178 -2.28 -20.44 4.37
CA ASN A 178 -2.03 -20.21 5.79
C ASN A 178 -0.81 -21.02 6.30
N LEU A 179 -0.69 -22.26 5.88
CA LEU A 179 0.47 -23.11 6.21
C LEU A 179 1.77 -22.51 5.61
N GLY A 180 1.69 -22.01 4.38
CA GLY A 180 2.79 -21.31 3.71
C GLY A 180 3.26 -20.10 4.52
N LEU A 181 2.34 -19.29 5.05
CA LEU A 181 2.66 -18.15 5.92
C LEU A 181 3.35 -18.58 7.21
N ARG A 182 2.96 -19.72 7.82
CA ARG A 182 3.61 -20.22 9.06
C ARG A 182 5.05 -20.63 8.80
N TYR A 183 5.31 -21.37 7.72
CA TYR A 183 6.67 -21.72 7.33
C TYR A 183 7.50 -20.48 6.96
N ASP A 184 6.92 -19.54 6.25
CA ASP A 184 7.61 -18.32 5.82
C ASP A 184 8.04 -17.44 7.01
N ASN A 185 7.19 -17.33 8.03
CA ASN A 185 7.42 -16.49 9.21
C ASN A 185 8.10 -17.22 10.38
N GLY A 186 8.22 -18.56 10.33
CA GLY A 186 8.74 -19.34 11.46
C GLY A 186 7.84 -19.33 12.69
N GLN A 187 6.50 -19.26 12.49
CA GLN A 187 5.54 -19.21 13.60
C GLN A 187 5.01 -20.59 13.93
N GLY A 188 5.39 -21.14 15.07
CA GLY A 188 5.04 -22.50 15.51
C GLY A 188 5.79 -23.62 14.78
N VAL A 189 6.70 -23.28 13.89
CA VAL A 189 7.59 -24.17 13.14
C VAL A 189 8.88 -23.42 12.82
N ALA A 190 9.98 -24.13 12.62
CA ALA A 190 11.21 -23.51 12.13
C ALA A 190 10.94 -22.79 10.80
N GLN A 191 11.49 -21.58 10.66
CA GLN A 191 11.34 -20.82 9.43
C GLN A 191 11.92 -21.60 8.25
N ASP A 192 11.10 -21.83 7.25
CA ASP A 192 11.48 -22.46 5.99
C ASP A 192 10.75 -21.78 4.82
N ARG A 193 11.39 -20.78 4.26
CA ARG A 193 10.83 -19.98 3.16
C ARG A 193 10.64 -20.81 1.89
N GLN A 194 11.44 -21.85 1.67
CA GLN A 194 11.29 -22.74 0.52
C GLN A 194 10.02 -23.59 0.64
N GLN A 195 9.77 -24.14 1.81
CA GLN A 195 8.50 -24.82 2.10
C GLN A 195 7.31 -23.86 2.00
N GLY A 196 7.43 -22.65 2.55
CA GLY A 196 6.42 -21.61 2.42
C GLY A 196 6.08 -21.35 0.96
N MET A 197 7.10 -21.19 0.11
CA MET A 197 6.95 -21.00 -1.32
C MET A 197 6.26 -22.16 -2.04
N CYS A 198 6.59 -23.41 -1.66
CA CYS A 198 5.90 -24.59 -2.22
C CYS A 198 4.40 -24.57 -1.92
N TRP A 199 4.00 -24.22 -0.71
CA TRP A 199 2.60 -24.14 -0.32
C TRP A 199 1.88 -22.95 -0.98
N PHE A 200 2.53 -21.79 -1.10
CA PHE A 200 1.97 -20.65 -1.84
C PHE A 200 1.72 -21.02 -3.30
N ARG A 201 2.64 -21.74 -3.95
CA ARG A 201 2.47 -22.17 -5.35
C ARG A 201 1.27 -23.08 -5.50
N LYS A 202 1.10 -24.10 -4.64
CA LYS A 202 -0.05 -25.01 -4.67
C LYS A 202 -1.37 -24.25 -4.55
N ALA A 203 -1.46 -23.28 -3.62
CA ALA A 203 -2.66 -22.46 -3.45
C ALA A 203 -2.89 -21.52 -4.64
N ALA A 204 -1.83 -20.93 -5.20
CA ALA A 204 -1.90 -20.01 -6.34
C ALA A 204 -2.34 -20.70 -7.62
N GLU A 205 -1.87 -21.93 -7.85
CA GLU A 205 -2.26 -22.76 -9.00
C GLU A 205 -3.74 -23.14 -8.97
N GLN A 206 -4.34 -23.26 -7.79
CA GLN A 206 -5.77 -23.44 -7.59
C GLN A 206 -6.59 -22.14 -7.76
N GLY A 207 -5.95 -21.01 -8.06
CA GLY A 207 -6.63 -19.75 -8.25
C GLY A 207 -6.78 -18.89 -6.99
N TYR A 208 -6.21 -19.26 -5.84
CA TYR A 208 -6.36 -18.46 -4.63
C TYR A 208 -5.61 -17.12 -4.74
N ALA A 209 -6.34 -16.03 -4.91
CA ALA A 209 -5.78 -14.70 -5.21
C ALA A 209 -4.75 -14.19 -4.19
N PRO A 210 -4.92 -14.36 -2.86
CA PRO A 210 -3.88 -13.96 -1.90
C PRO A 210 -2.57 -14.75 -2.07
N ALA A 211 -2.64 -16.03 -2.45
CA ALA A 211 -1.45 -16.83 -2.73
C ALA A 211 -0.77 -16.41 -4.04
N GLN A 212 -1.56 -16.10 -5.07
CA GLN A 212 -1.05 -15.55 -6.33
C GLN A 212 -0.32 -14.22 -6.12
N PHE A 213 -0.88 -13.33 -5.29
CA PHE A 213 -0.23 -12.08 -4.90
C PHE A 213 1.10 -12.32 -4.17
N ASN A 214 1.12 -13.20 -3.17
CA ASN A 214 2.35 -13.51 -2.44
C ASN A 214 3.42 -14.15 -3.35
N LEU A 215 3.01 -15.05 -4.23
CA LEU A 215 3.90 -15.66 -5.21
C LEU A 215 4.48 -14.62 -6.17
N ALA A 216 3.65 -13.68 -6.65
CA ALA A 216 4.09 -12.56 -7.47
C ALA A 216 5.12 -11.69 -6.75
N LEU A 217 4.85 -11.34 -5.49
CA LEU A 217 5.75 -10.53 -4.67
C LEU A 217 7.12 -11.18 -4.48
N ARG A 218 7.18 -12.51 -4.36
CA ARG A 218 8.44 -13.27 -4.24
C ARG A 218 9.28 -13.20 -5.52
N TYR A 219 8.64 -13.37 -6.68
CA TYR A 219 9.32 -13.19 -7.96
C TYR A 219 9.75 -11.75 -8.21
N ASP A 220 8.96 -10.78 -7.78
CA ASP A 220 9.25 -9.35 -7.93
C ASP A 220 10.49 -8.94 -7.12
N LYS A 221 10.58 -9.40 -5.86
CA LYS A 221 11.68 -9.06 -4.94
C LYS A 221 12.89 -10.00 -5.00
N GLY A 222 12.77 -11.15 -5.64
CA GLY A 222 13.80 -12.19 -5.59
C GLY A 222 13.92 -12.87 -4.21
N GLU A 223 12.84 -12.92 -3.44
CA GLU A 223 12.84 -13.54 -2.12
C GLU A 223 12.54 -15.03 -2.23
N SER A 224 13.50 -15.87 -1.83
CA SER A 224 13.43 -17.34 -1.89
C SER A 224 13.41 -17.96 -3.29
N VAL A 225 13.40 -17.13 -4.33
CA VAL A 225 13.51 -17.48 -5.75
C VAL A 225 14.30 -16.39 -6.45
N GLU A 226 14.89 -16.70 -7.59
CA GLU A 226 15.47 -15.68 -8.45
C GLU A 226 14.40 -14.67 -8.91
N ALA A 227 14.75 -13.39 -8.91
CA ALA A 227 13.84 -12.34 -9.36
C ALA A 227 13.46 -12.56 -10.84
N ASP A 228 12.17 -12.50 -11.11
CA ASP A 228 11.61 -12.74 -12.45
C ASP A 228 10.37 -11.85 -12.64
N SER A 229 10.59 -10.70 -13.25
CA SER A 229 9.51 -9.72 -13.48
C SER A 229 8.39 -10.30 -14.36
N ALA A 230 8.69 -11.18 -15.32
CA ALA A 230 7.67 -11.77 -16.18
C ALA A 230 6.73 -12.69 -15.38
N LYS A 231 7.30 -13.52 -14.49
CA LYS A 231 6.50 -14.35 -13.58
C LYS A 231 5.74 -13.53 -12.56
N ALA A 232 6.37 -12.46 -12.02
CA ALA A 232 5.70 -11.55 -11.09
C ALA A 232 4.45 -10.93 -11.74
N ILE A 233 4.59 -10.36 -12.94
CA ILE A 233 3.50 -9.77 -13.71
C ILE A 233 2.40 -10.79 -14.01
N LEU A 234 2.78 -12.02 -14.41
CA LEU A 234 1.82 -13.08 -14.68
C LEU A 234 0.93 -13.38 -13.47
N TRP A 235 1.55 -13.54 -12.30
CA TRP A 235 0.81 -13.87 -11.08
C TRP A 235 0.03 -12.66 -10.52
N TYR A 236 0.59 -11.45 -10.60
CA TYR A 236 -0.19 -10.24 -10.27
C TYR A 236 -1.42 -10.10 -11.17
N ARG A 237 -1.31 -10.33 -12.49
CA ARG A 237 -2.46 -10.28 -13.42
C ARG A 237 -3.54 -11.30 -13.06
N ARG A 238 -3.17 -12.52 -12.70
CA ARG A 238 -4.12 -13.56 -12.28
C ARG A 238 -4.90 -13.14 -11.03
N ALA A 239 -4.21 -12.61 -10.01
CA ALA A 239 -4.85 -12.11 -8.80
C ALA A 239 -5.68 -10.84 -9.07
N ALA A 240 -5.16 -9.91 -9.85
CA ALA A 240 -5.84 -8.66 -10.22
C ALA A 240 -7.13 -8.90 -11.00
N GLY A 241 -7.14 -9.89 -11.89
CA GLY A 241 -8.34 -10.31 -12.63
C GLY A 241 -9.45 -10.87 -11.73
N GLN A 242 -9.12 -11.31 -10.53
CA GLN A 242 -10.07 -11.70 -9.49
C GLN A 242 -10.46 -10.53 -8.56
N GLY A 243 -10.04 -9.30 -8.87
CA GLY A 243 -10.33 -8.13 -8.07
C GLY A 243 -9.37 -7.90 -6.88
N HIS A 244 -8.21 -8.57 -6.81
CA HIS A 244 -7.27 -8.37 -5.70
C HIS A 244 -6.62 -6.98 -5.78
N ALA A 245 -7.06 -6.04 -4.95
CA ALA A 245 -6.69 -4.62 -5.02
C ALA A 245 -5.18 -4.36 -4.91
N SER A 246 -4.47 -5.07 -4.03
CA SER A 246 -3.02 -4.92 -3.90
C SER A 246 -2.26 -5.41 -5.15
N SER A 247 -2.77 -6.43 -5.85
CA SER A 247 -2.18 -6.87 -7.12
C SER A 247 -2.43 -5.86 -8.24
N GLN A 248 -3.60 -5.24 -8.28
CA GLN A 248 -3.90 -4.16 -9.21
C GLN A 248 -2.98 -2.95 -8.94
N PHE A 249 -2.80 -2.58 -7.68
CA PHE A 249 -1.88 -1.51 -7.30
C PHE A 249 -0.44 -1.80 -7.74
N ASN A 250 0.07 -3.02 -7.49
CA ASN A 250 1.43 -3.40 -7.89
C ASN A 250 1.61 -3.43 -9.41
N LEU A 251 0.60 -3.87 -10.17
CA LEU A 251 0.62 -3.75 -11.63
C LEU A 251 0.69 -2.28 -12.07
N GLY A 252 -0.07 -1.40 -11.41
CA GLY A 252 0.03 0.03 -11.63
C GLY A 252 1.47 0.53 -11.44
N LEU A 253 2.13 0.17 -10.34
CA LEU A 253 3.54 0.53 -10.09
C LEU A 253 4.50 -0.02 -11.14
N ILE A 254 4.31 -1.27 -11.56
CA ILE A 254 5.15 -1.94 -12.57
C ILE A 254 5.10 -1.19 -13.91
N PHE A 255 3.90 -0.83 -14.38
CA PHE A 255 3.75 -0.09 -15.65
C PHE A 255 4.19 1.36 -15.52
N ASP A 256 3.98 1.99 -14.39
CA ASP A 256 4.39 3.37 -14.13
C ASP A 256 5.92 3.54 -14.10
N ASN A 257 6.61 2.56 -13.49
CA ASN A 257 8.07 2.57 -13.39
C ASN A 257 8.78 1.86 -14.56
N GLY A 258 8.07 1.12 -15.40
CA GLY A 258 8.68 0.32 -16.46
C GLY A 258 9.49 -0.88 -15.94
N GLN A 259 9.05 -1.53 -14.86
CA GLN A 259 9.77 -2.65 -14.24
C GLN A 259 9.53 -3.96 -15.01
N GLY A 260 10.51 -4.41 -15.78
CA GLY A 260 10.41 -5.63 -16.60
C GLY A 260 9.45 -5.53 -17.80
N VAL A 261 8.83 -4.37 -18.01
CA VAL A 261 8.00 -4.00 -19.17
C VAL A 261 8.29 -2.54 -19.53
N PRO A 262 8.03 -2.10 -20.75
CA PRO A 262 8.07 -0.68 -21.10
C PRO A 262 7.13 0.13 -20.18
N ARG A 263 7.55 1.33 -19.81
CA ARG A 263 6.70 2.27 -19.06
C ARG A 263 5.43 2.58 -19.87
N ASP A 264 4.29 2.50 -19.22
CA ASP A 264 2.98 2.75 -19.83
C ASP A 264 2.05 3.40 -18.79
N GLU A 265 1.99 4.73 -18.84
CA GLU A 265 1.20 5.54 -17.91
C GLU A 265 -0.31 5.29 -18.04
N GLN A 266 -0.80 4.92 -19.23
CA GLN A 266 -2.22 4.62 -19.43
C GLN A 266 -2.60 3.30 -18.77
N GLN A 267 -1.79 2.25 -18.94
CA GLN A 267 -2.00 0.98 -18.24
C GLN A 267 -1.85 1.15 -16.73
N ALA A 268 -0.86 1.92 -16.26
CA ALA A 268 -0.70 2.22 -14.85
C ALA A 268 -1.95 2.88 -14.26
N LEU A 269 -2.45 3.92 -14.94
CA LEU A 269 -3.67 4.64 -14.55
C LEU A 269 -4.89 3.72 -14.46
N GLU A 270 -5.05 2.81 -15.40
CA GLU A 270 -6.17 1.87 -15.41
C GLU A 270 -6.14 0.91 -14.22
N TRP A 271 -4.97 0.36 -13.90
CA TRP A 271 -4.79 -0.47 -12.73
C TRP A 271 -4.96 0.31 -11.43
N TYR A 272 -4.45 1.53 -11.33
CA TYR A 272 -4.68 2.38 -10.16
C TYR A 272 -6.17 2.71 -9.98
N ARG A 273 -6.93 2.98 -11.05
CA ARG A 273 -8.38 3.21 -10.97
C ARG A 273 -9.13 2.01 -10.40
N GLN A 274 -8.79 0.80 -10.83
CA GLN A 274 -9.43 -0.42 -10.31
C GLN A 274 -9.14 -0.61 -8.81
N ALA A 275 -7.88 -0.47 -8.39
CA ALA A 275 -7.52 -0.60 -6.98
C ALA A 275 -8.11 0.53 -6.12
N ALA A 276 -8.04 1.78 -6.60
CA ALA A 276 -8.58 2.96 -5.92
C ALA A 276 -10.10 2.89 -5.74
N GLY A 277 -10.82 2.36 -6.74
CA GLY A 277 -12.25 2.12 -6.67
C GLY A 277 -12.66 1.13 -5.61
N GLN A 278 -11.78 0.20 -5.25
CA GLN A 278 -11.95 -0.74 -4.13
C GLN A 278 -11.50 -0.17 -2.78
N GLY A 279 -11.08 1.09 -2.72
CA GLY A 279 -10.66 1.74 -1.48
C GLY A 279 -9.16 1.58 -1.14
N HIS A 280 -8.31 1.08 -2.04
CA HIS A 280 -6.88 0.95 -1.77
C HIS A 280 -6.21 2.33 -1.66
N ALA A 281 -5.87 2.76 -0.45
CA ALA A 281 -5.44 4.14 -0.17
C ALA A 281 -4.19 4.58 -0.95
N ALA A 282 -3.18 3.71 -1.07
CA ALA A 282 -1.99 4.04 -1.86
C ALA A 282 -2.31 4.17 -3.36
N ALA A 283 -3.24 3.35 -3.89
CA ALA A 283 -3.68 3.50 -5.27
C ALA A 283 -4.48 4.79 -5.49
N GLN A 284 -5.29 5.20 -4.52
CA GLN A 284 -5.99 6.50 -4.56
C GLN A 284 -5.00 7.65 -4.61
N ASN A 285 -3.93 7.60 -3.80
CA ASN A 285 -2.87 8.60 -3.83
C ASN A 285 -2.15 8.64 -5.18
N ASN A 286 -1.77 7.48 -5.73
CA ASN A 286 -1.07 7.44 -7.01
C ASN A 286 -1.97 7.87 -8.18
N LEU A 287 -3.25 7.48 -8.16
CA LEU A 287 -4.23 7.97 -9.12
C LEU A 287 -4.36 9.50 -9.06
N ALA A 288 -4.35 10.07 -7.85
CA ALA A 288 -4.36 11.51 -7.66
C ALA A 288 -3.10 12.18 -8.24
N LEU A 289 -1.91 11.61 -8.03
CA LEU A 289 -0.66 12.08 -8.63
C LEU A 289 -0.72 12.09 -10.17
N HIS A 290 -1.30 11.05 -10.79
CA HIS A 290 -1.49 11.02 -12.24
C HIS A 290 -2.38 12.15 -12.73
N TYR A 291 -3.49 12.47 -12.02
CA TYR A 291 -4.31 13.63 -12.34
C TYR A 291 -3.61 14.96 -12.08
N GLU A 292 -2.81 15.06 -11.00
CA GLU A 292 -2.06 16.26 -10.65
C GLU A 292 -1.02 16.62 -11.72
N HIS A 293 -0.33 15.60 -12.26
CA HIS A 293 0.77 15.82 -13.21
C HIS A 293 0.37 15.61 -14.68
N GLY A 294 -0.85 15.16 -14.95
CA GLY A 294 -1.28 14.86 -16.33
C GLY A 294 -0.61 13.62 -16.94
N GLN A 295 -0.26 12.63 -16.11
CA GLN A 295 0.43 11.40 -16.55
C GLN A 295 -0.58 10.35 -17.03
N GLY A 296 -0.57 10.03 -18.32
CA GLY A 296 -1.54 9.11 -18.92
C GLY A 296 -2.99 9.63 -18.95
N VAL A 297 -3.24 10.86 -18.49
CA VAL A 297 -4.55 11.52 -18.43
C VAL A 297 -4.34 13.03 -18.48
N ALA A 298 -5.34 13.81 -18.90
CA ALA A 298 -5.26 15.26 -18.81
C ALA A 298 -5.13 15.72 -17.34
N GLN A 299 -4.28 16.73 -17.11
CA GLN A 299 -4.12 17.31 -15.78
C GLN A 299 -5.45 17.82 -15.22
N ASP A 300 -5.79 17.44 -14.01
CA ASP A 300 -7.02 17.82 -13.34
C ASP A 300 -6.83 17.84 -11.81
N TYR A 301 -6.57 19.02 -11.26
CA TYR A 301 -6.38 19.21 -9.82
C TYR A 301 -7.65 18.93 -9.00
N VAL A 302 -8.85 19.09 -9.59
CA VAL A 302 -10.11 18.78 -8.89
C VAL A 302 -10.23 17.28 -8.67
N GLN A 303 -9.96 16.49 -9.71
CA GLN A 303 -9.91 15.03 -9.59
C GLN A 303 -8.78 14.58 -8.65
N ALA A 304 -7.60 15.18 -8.75
CA ALA A 304 -6.51 14.92 -7.82
C ALA A 304 -6.95 15.13 -6.37
N GLY A 305 -7.56 16.27 -6.06
CA GLY A 305 -8.07 16.60 -4.73
C GLY A 305 -9.11 15.61 -4.20
N LEU A 306 -10.01 15.14 -5.05
CA LEU A 306 -11.02 14.14 -4.67
C LEU A 306 -10.37 12.79 -4.28
N TRP A 307 -9.37 12.33 -5.02
CA TRP A 307 -8.69 11.07 -4.74
C TRP A 307 -7.72 11.18 -3.56
N TYR A 308 -6.98 12.29 -3.43
CA TYR A 308 -6.18 12.55 -2.22
C TYR A 308 -7.04 12.57 -0.96
N ARG A 309 -8.22 13.20 -1.01
CA ARG A 309 -9.16 13.25 0.13
C ARG A 309 -9.58 11.84 0.55
N LYS A 310 -9.94 10.97 -0.39
CA LYS A 310 -10.27 9.57 -0.08
C LYS A 310 -9.11 8.82 0.60
N ALA A 311 -7.89 9.02 0.12
CA ALA A 311 -6.70 8.42 0.75
C ALA A 311 -6.43 9.02 2.14
N ALA A 312 -6.56 10.35 2.28
CA ALA A 312 -6.32 11.09 3.52
C ALA A 312 -7.32 10.72 4.63
N GLU A 313 -8.59 10.56 4.30
CA GLU A 313 -9.65 10.14 5.22
C GLU A 313 -9.44 8.71 5.76
N GLN A 314 -8.79 7.85 4.98
CA GLN A 314 -8.33 6.52 5.44
C GLN A 314 -7.07 6.57 6.30
N GLY A 315 -6.51 7.75 6.55
CA GLY A 315 -5.28 7.91 7.34
C GLY A 315 -3.99 7.75 6.53
N PHE A 316 -4.02 7.68 5.20
CA PHE A 316 -2.81 7.54 4.40
C PHE A 316 -1.97 8.82 4.41
N ALA A 317 -0.81 8.79 5.06
CA ALA A 317 -0.01 9.98 5.36
C ALA A 317 0.41 10.77 4.10
N ALA A 318 0.80 10.09 3.01
CA ALA A 318 1.15 10.77 1.77
C ALA A 318 -0.08 11.47 1.15
N GLY A 319 -1.26 10.83 1.17
CA GLY A 319 -2.51 11.45 0.71
C GLY A 319 -2.89 12.68 1.54
N GLN A 320 -2.70 12.61 2.86
CA GLN A 320 -2.91 13.76 3.76
C GLN A 320 -1.95 14.91 3.42
N TYR A 321 -0.67 14.61 3.19
CA TYR A 321 0.32 15.60 2.81
C TYR A 321 -0.02 16.28 1.48
N HIS A 322 -0.31 15.51 0.43
CA HIS A 322 -0.66 16.07 -0.88
C HIS A 322 -1.97 16.85 -0.86
N LEU A 323 -2.98 16.41 -0.10
CA LEU A 323 -4.20 17.19 0.10
C LEU A 323 -3.89 18.53 0.79
N GLY A 324 -3.01 18.52 1.79
CA GLY A 324 -2.50 19.74 2.41
C GLY A 324 -1.84 20.69 1.40
N LEU A 325 -1.01 20.18 0.49
CA LEU A 325 -0.38 20.97 -0.58
C LEU A 325 -1.43 21.61 -1.51
N LEU A 326 -2.46 20.87 -1.91
CA LEU A 326 -3.52 21.43 -2.76
C LEU A 326 -4.26 22.59 -2.09
N HIS A 327 -4.60 22.45 -0.79
CA HIS A 327 -5.20 23.52 -0.01
C HIS A 327 -4.25 24.71 0.16
N ASP A 328 -2.97 24.46 0.34
CA ASP A 328 -1.96 25.49 0.57
C ASP A 328 -1.73 26.38 -0.66
N HIS A 329 -1.65 25.75 -1.82
CA HIS A 329 -1.39 26.45 -3.09
C HIS A 329 -2.65 26.85 -3.85
N GLY A 330 -3.82 26.35 -3.44
CA GLY A 330 -5.08 26.63 -4.13
C GLY A 330 -5.21 25.90 -5.47
N TYR A 331 -4.60 24.72 -5.62
CA TYR A 331 -4.71 23.96 -6.85
C TYR A 331 -6.07 23.24 -6.94
N GLY A 332 -6.87 23.60 -7.93
CA GLY A 332 -8.21 23.05 -8.15
C GLY A 332 -9.28 23.47 -7.12
N MET A 333 -8.91 24.32 -6.16
CA MET A 333 -9.77 24.85 -5.10
C MET A 333 -9.21 26.20 -4.60
N PRO A 334 -10.00 27.04 -3.91
CA PRO A 334 -9.45 28.23 -3.26
C PRO A 334 -8.39 27.87 -2.21
N PRO A 335 -7.29 28.66 -2.08
CA PRO A 335 -6.30 28.44 -1.05
C PRO A 335 -6.90 28.50 0.35
N ASP A 336 -6.53 27.52 1.20
CA ASP A 336 -6.92 27.47 2.60
C ASP A 336 -5.74 26.96 3.45
N HIS A 337 -4.99 27.89 4.03
CA HIS A 337 -3.82 27.56 4.85
C HIS A 337 -4.19 26.90 6.18
N GLN A 338 -5.40 27.09 6.72
CA GLN A 338 -5.83 26.43 7.96
C GLN A 338 -6.10 24.95 7.68
N GLU A 339 -6.81 24.65 6.59
CA GLU A 339 -7.06 23.29 6.16
C GLU A 339 -5.74 22.60 5.74
N ALA A 340 -4.81 23.31 5.08
CA ALA A 340 -3.48 22.80 4.77
C ALA A 340 -2.73 22.35 6.04
N VAL A 341 -2.69 23.20 7.06
CA VAL A 341 -2.05 22.89 8.35
C VAL A 341 -2.72 21.70 9.05
N PHE A 342 -4.04 21.59 8.99
CA PHE A 342 -4.77 20.45 9.55
C PHE A 342 -4.28 19.12 8.92
N TRP A 343 -4.18 19.07 7.60
CA TRP A 343 -3.73 17.88 6.90
C TRP A 343 -2.23 17.63 7.05
N TYR A 344 -1.39 18.67 7.02
CA TYR A 344 0.04 18.53 7.32
C TYR A 344 0.27 17.95 8.71
N ARG A 345 -0.47 18.40 9.73
CA ARG A 345 -0.35 17.88 11.09
C ARG A 345 -0.68 16.40 11.15
N LYS A 346 -1.78 15.97 10.53
CA LYS A 346 -2.15 14.55 10.48
C LYS A 346 -1.06 13.68 9.84
N ALA A 347 -0.46 14.15 8.75
CA ALA A 347 0.64 13.44 8.11
C ALA A 347 1.93 13.48 8.96
N ALA A 348 2.24 14.62 9.55
CA ALA A 348 3.43 14.83 10.38
C ALA A 348 3.42 13.97 11.66
N ASP A 349 2.25 13.82 12.29
CA ASP A 349 2.05 12.96 13.46
C ASP A 349 2.29 11.48 13.15
N GLN A 350 2.11 11.06 11.90
CA GLN A 350 2.44 9.73 11.41
C GLN A 350 3.92 9.59 10.98
N GLY A 351 4.72 10.64 11.15
CA GLY A 351 6.14 10.63 10.78
C GLY A 351 6.42 11.03 9.33
N HIS A 352 5.44 11.53 8.57
CA HIS A 352 5.68 11.95 7.19
C HIS A 352 6.67 13.11 7.13
N LEU A 353 7.84 12.85 6.57
CA LEU A 353 9.03 13.69 6.64
C LEU A 353 8.81 15.13 6.15
N ARG A 354 8.27 15.27 4.92
CA ARG A 354 8.01 16.59 4.34
C ARG A 354 6.90 17.35 5.09
N ALA A 355 5.87 16.63 5.57
CA ALA A 355 4.81 17.25 6.34
C ALA A 355 5.31 17.81 7.68
N GLN A 356 6.26 17.14 8.34
CA GLN A 356 6.91 17.68 9.55
C GLN A 356 7.66 18.98 9.25
N PHE A 357 8.40 19.00 8.16
CA PHE A 357 9.13 20.20 7.73
C PHE A 357 8.18 21.35 7.39
N ASP A 358 7.18 21.12 6.54
CA ASP A 358 6.24 22.15 6.10
C ASP A 358 5.39 22.67 7.27
N LEU A 359 5.01 21.80 8.20
CA LEU A 359 4.32 22.21 9.42
C LEU A 359 5.22 23.10 10.30
N GLY A 360 6.51 22.78 10.41
CA GLY A 360 7.51 23.65 11.05
C GLY A 360 7.54 25.04 10.40
N LEU A 361 7.56 25.09 9.07
CA LEU A 361 7.55 26.34 8.30
C LEU A 361 6.26 27.14 8.55
N ARG A 362 5.09 26.48 8.67
CA ARG A 362 3.81 27.16 8.97
C ARG A 362 3.84 27.78 10.36
N TYR A 363 4.39 27.12 11.36
CA TYR A 363 4.56 27.73 12.69
C TYR A 363 5.60 28.86 12.72
N GLU A 364 6.65 28.76 11.90
CA GLU A 364 7.66 29.82 11.79
C GLU A 364 7.09 31.09 11.15
N THR A 365 6.32 30.92 10.06
CA THR A 365 5.77 32.04 9.28
C THR A 365 4.43 32.57 9.80
N GLY A 366 3.68 31.78 10.56
CA GLY A 366 2.34 32.12 11.02
C GLY A 366 1.27 31.95 9.94
N GLN A 367 1.52 31.15 8.89
CA GLN A 367 0.55 30.88 7.84
C GLN A 367 -0.40 29.75 8.22
N GLY A 368 -1.70 30.05 8.34
CA GLY A 368 -2.74 29.11 8.74
C GLY A 368 -2.77 28.73 10.21
N VAL A 369 -1.75 29.14 10.97
CA VAL A 369 -1.64 28.98 12.44
C VAL A 369 -0.96 30.20 13.04
N PRO A 370 -1.19 30.52 14.33
CA PRO A 370 -0.39 31.51 15.03
C PRO A 370 1.10 31.16 14.98
N ARG A 371 1.95 32.20 14.80
CA ARG A 371 3.40 32.01 14.82
C ARG A 371 3.85 31.45 16.16
N ASP A 372 4.65 30.38 16.14
CA ASP A 372 5.21 29.74 17.32
C ASP A 372 6.59 29.13 17.00
N ALA A 373 7.63 29.85 17.38
CA ALA A 373 9.01 29.44 17.12
C ALA A 373 9.40 28.15 17.88
N ALA A 374 8.81 27.89 19.06
CA ALA A 374 9.09 26.68 19.81
C ALA A 374 8.50 25.44 19.13
N LEU A 375 7.27 25.55 18.62
CA LEU A 375 6.65 24.49 17.82
C LEU A 375 7.37 24.30 16.48
N ALA A 376 7.79 25.37 15.79
CA ALA A 376 8.60 25.28 14.59
C ALA A 376 9.88 24.48 14.84
N LEU A 377 10.64 24.84 15.89
CA LEU A 377 11.84 24.13 16.31
C LEU A 377 11.57 22.65 16.60
N ALA A 378 10.47 22.34 17.30
CA ALA A 378 10.11 20.97 17.64
C ALA A 378 9.84 20.12 16.38
N TRP A 379 9.13 20.67 15.39
CA TRP A 379 8.84 19.97 14.14
C TRP A 379 10.08 19.82 13.25
N TYR A 380 10.92 20.84 13.14
CA TYR A 380 12.18 20.72 12.41
C TYR A 380 13.10 19.68 13.06
N ARG A 381 13.15 19.57 14.41
CA ARG A 381 13.90 18.52 15.09
C ARG A 381 13.43 17.11 14.76
N ARG A 382 12.11 16.90 14.63
CA ARG A 382 11.55 15.61 14.22
C ARG A 382 11.97 15.24 12.80
N ALA A 383 11.87 16.19 11.86
CA ALA A 383 12.28 15.97 10.48
C ALA A 383 13.80 15.77 10.36
N ALA A 384 14.60 16.58 11.06
CA ALA A 384 16.07 16.48 11.08
C ALA A 384 16.58 15.17 11.70
N GLY A 385 15.86 14.64 12.69
CA GLY A 385 16.11 13.32 13.29
C GLY A 385 15.90 12.14 12.32
N GLN A 386 15.21 12.38 11.21
CA GLN A 386 15.06 11.45 10.09
C GLN A 386 16.02 11.77 8.93
N ASP A 387 17.11 12.48 9.21
CA ASP A 387 18.15 12.89 8.26
C ASP A 387 17.66 13.78 7.10
N TYR A 388 16.62 14.60 7.33
CA TYR A 388 16.14 15.53 6.32
C TYR A 388 16.99 16.80 6.27
N ALA A 389 17.83 16.92 5.26
CA ALA A 389 18.81 18.02 5.11
C ALA A 389 18.19 19.44 5.14
N PRO A 390 17.02 19.73 4.51
CA PRO A 390 16.39 21.03 4.66
C PRO A 390 16.03 21.38 6.11
N ALA A 391 15.51 20.41 6.90
CA ALA A 391 15.18 20.63 8.30
C ALA A 391 16.45 20.83 9.17
N GLN A 392 17.51 20.09 8.88
CA GLN A 392 18.81 20.28 9.54
C GLN A 392 19.37 21.70 9.25
N TYR A 393 19.24 22.17 8.01
CA TYR A 393 19.62 23.54 7.67
C TYR A 393 18.78 24.58 8.44
N MET A 394 17.46 24.41 8.53
CA MET A 394 16.59 25.30 9.32
C MET A 394 16.92 25.29 10.80
N LEU A 395 17.27 24.13 11.37
CA LEU A 395 17.76 24.05 12.74
C LEU A 395 19.06 24.84 12.92
N GLY A 396 19.97 24.74 11.95
CA GLY A 396 21.19 25.55 11.93
C GLY A 396 20.87 27.04 11.98
N LEU A 397 19.93 27.50 11.16
CA LEU A 397 19.50 28.91 11.16
C LEU A 397 18.87 29.35 12.49
N LEU A 398 18.00 28.51 13.08
CA LEU A 398 17.34 28.84 14.36
C LEU A 398 18.31 28.85 15.55
N HIS A 399 19.36 28.02 15.52
CA HIS A 399 20.42 28.05 16.54
C HIS A 399 21.45 29.17 16.31
N ASP A 400 21.55 29.70 15.08
CA ASP A 400 22.47 30.78 14.72
C ASP A 400 21.92 32.19 14.99
N GLN A 401 20.62 32.31 15.26
CA GLN A 401 19.95 33.56 15.60
C GLN A 401 20.13 33.88 17.09
N ASP A 402 20.72 35.01 17.42
CA ASP A 402 20.93 35.46 18.82
C ASP A 402 19.60 35.59 19.59
N ASP A 403 18.51 36.03 18.91
CA ASP A 403 17.17 36.15 19.43
C ASP A 403 16.31 34.90 19.15
N GLY A 404 16.91 33.81 18.71
CA GLY A 404 16.22 32.58 18.36
C GLY A 404 15.71 31.80 19.58
N PRO A 405 14.88 30.79 19.38
CA PRO A 405 14.32 29.99 20.47
C PRO A 405 15.34 29.13 21.21
N ALA A 406 16.54 28.94 20.65
CA ALA A 406 17.63 28.15 21.24
C ALA A 406 18.99 28.56 20.66
N PRO A 407 19.51 29.78 20.95
CA PRO A 407 20.78 30.25 20.40
C PRO A 407 21.96 29.36 20.84
N ASP A 408 22.69 28.79 19.91
CA ASP A 408 23.87 27.97 20.15
C ASP A 408 24.70 27.82 18.87
N ALA A 409 25.75 28.63 18.74
CA ALA A 409 26.59 28.66 17.55
C ALA A 409 27.32 27.32 17.25
N ALA A 410 27.62 26.52 18.28
CA ALA A 410 28.21 25.20 18.11
C ALA A 410 27.18 24.20 17.54
N GLN A 411 25.97 24.18 18.10
CA GLN A 411 24.88 23.37 17.54
C GLN A 411 24.51 23.81 16.12
N ALA A 412 24.48 25.13 15.85
CA ALA A 412 24.26 25.65 14.50
C ALA A 412 25.27 25.08 13.50
N HIS A 413 26.57 25.11 13.88
CA HIS A 413 27.62 24.54 13.05
C HIS A 413 27.41 23.05 12.77
N ASP A 414 27.08 22.26 13.80
CA ASP A 414 26.87 20.82 13.66
C ASP A 414 25.67 20.50 12.74
N TRP A 415 24.60 21.27 12.83
CA TRP A 415 23.44 21.10 11.97
C TRP A 415 23.73 21.50 10.52
N TYR A 416 24.43 22.62 10.30
CA TYR A 416 24.85 22.99 8.95
C TYR A 416 25.79 21.93 8.34
N ARG A 417 26.70 21.35 9.14
CA ARG A 417 27.59 20.29 8.67
C ARG A 417 26.80 19.06 8.22
N LYS A 418 25.86 18.57 9.04
CA LYS A 418 25.00 17.43 8.67
C LYS A 418 24.25 17.66 7.36
N ALA A 419 23.64 18.82 7.20
CA ALA A 419 22.95 19.17 5.97
C ALA A 419 23.90 19.29 4.76
N ALA A 420 25.08 19.90 4.97
CA ALA A 420 26.09 20.07 3.92
C ALA A 420 26.68 18.75 3.43
N GLU A 421 26.93 17.80 4.34
CA GLU A 421 27.40 16.44 4.03
C GLU A 421 26.40 15.68 3.16
N GLN A 422 25.12 15.92 3.31
CA GLN A 422 24.05 15.38 2.46
C GLN A 422 23.89 16.13 1.12
N GLY A 423 24.72 17.13 0.86
CA GLY A 423 24.66 17.87 -0.41
C GLY A 423 23.75 19.10 -0.41
N HIS A 424 23.19 19.52 0.72
CA HIS A 424 22.32 20.71 0.77
C HIS A 424 23.13 21.97 0.43
N THR A 425 22.86 22.58 -0.72
CA THR A 425 23.67 23.64 -1.32
C THR A 425 23.84 24.87 -0.41
N LEU A 426 22.72 25.34 0.19
CA LEU A 426 22.79 26.50 1.08
C LEU A 426 23.55 26.17 2.37
N ALA A 427 23.44 24.96 2.91
CA ALA A 427 24.22 24.55 4.07
C ALA A 427 25.71 24.47 3.75
N GLN A 428 26.09 23.98 2.58
CA GLN A 428 27.49 23.98 2.11
C GLN A 428 28.03 25.39 2.00
N PHE A 429 27.26 26.33 1.43
CA PHE A 429 27.63 27.74 1.35
C PHE A 429 27.77 28.37 2.75
N THR A 430 26.80 28.16 3.63
CA THR A 430 26.83 28.73 4.99
C THR A 430 28.00 28.16 5.79
N LEU A 431 28.26 26.85 5.69
CA LEU A 431 29.38 26.21 6.36
C LEU A 431 30.71 26.73 5.84
N ALA A 432 30.84 26.97 4.52
CA ALA A 432 32.01 27.62 3.92
C ALA A 432 32.22 29.03 4.48
N LEU A 433 31.18 29.85 4.58
CA LEU A 433 31.25 31.19 5.19
C LEU A 433 31.71 31.15 6.65
N ARG A 434 31.25 30.16 7.43
CA ARG A 434 31.62 30.00 8.84
C ARG A 434 33.11 29.69 8.99
N TYR A 435 33.65 28.80 8.14
CA TYR A 435 35.11 28.55 8.11
C TYR A 435 35.91 29.74 7.57
N ASP A 436 35.41 30.45 6.58
CA ASP A 436 36.04 31.62 5.98
C ASP A 436 36.18 32.78 6.98
N ASN A 437 35.12 33.01 7.78
CA ASN A 437 35.07 34.11 8.75
C ASN A 437 35.47 33.73 10.19
N GLY A 438 35.61 32.43 10.49
CA GLY A 438 35.84 31.96 11.86
C GLY A 438 34.59 32.09 12.76
N GLN A 439 33.39 31.96 12.19
CA GLN A 439 32.12 32.12 12.94
C GLN A 439 31.72 30.81 13.61
N GLY A 440 31.80 30.75 14.93
CA GLY A 440 31.47 29.56 15.72
C GLY A 440 32.45 28.38 15.56
N VAL A 441 33.48 28.54 14.75
CA VAL A 441 34.59 27.60 14.51
C VAL A 441 35.88 28.38 14.25
N ALA A 442 37.03 27.74 14.43
CA ALA A 442 38.28 28.34 14.02
C ALA A 442 38.30 28.63 12.50
N GLN A 443 38.85 29.77 12.10
CA GLN A 443 39.01 30.13 10.70
C GLN A 443 39.86 29.08 9.98
N ASP A 444 39.38 28.56 8.87
CA ASP A 444 40.08 27.57 8.03
C ASP A 444 39.71 27.78 6.56
N TYR A 445 40.60 28.48 5.85
CA TYR A 445 40.42 28.77 4.43
C TYR A 445 40.42 27.52 3.54
N ALA A 446 41.16 26.46 3.94
CA ALA A 446 41.18 25.22 3.16
C ALA A 446 39.82 24.48 3.27
N ALA A 447 39.25 24.44 4.48
CA ALA A 447 37.88 23.93 4.68
C ALA A 447 36.84 24.79 3.96
N ALA A 448 36.94 26.13 4.04
CA ALA A 448 36.06 27.06 3.33
C ALA A 448 36.09 26.82 1.81
N HIS A 449 37.30 26.74 1.23
CA HIS A 449 37.46 26.43 -0.20
C HIS A 449 36.79 25.12 -0.59
N ALA A 450 37.00 24.06 0.19
CA ALA A 450 36.41 22.74 -0.10
C ALA A 450 34.87 22.78 -0.10
N TRP A 451 34.27 23.49 0.82
CA TRP A 451 32.80 23.62 0.90
C TRP A 451 32.23 24.58 -0.16
N TYR A 452 32.90 25.72 -0.43
CA TYR A 452 32.54 26.57 -1.56
C TYR A 452 32.58 25.82 -2.88
N LEU A 453 33.59 24.98 -3.10
CA LEU A 453 33.69 24.18 -4.32
C LEU A 453 32.52 23.21 -4.49
N LYS A 454 32.06 22.55 -3.41
CA LYS A 454 30.89 21.68 -3.46
C LYS A 454 29.63 22.44 -3.84
N ALA A 455 29.35 23.58 -3.21
CA ALA A 455 28.21 24.41 -3.52
C ALA A 455 28.28 25.07 -4.91
N ALA A 456 29.50 25.50 -5.32
CA ALA A 456 29.73 26.10 -6.63
C ALA A 456 29.48 25.13 -7.78
N ARG A 457 29.84 23.85 -7.61
CA ARG A 457 29.54 22.77 -8.57
C ARG A 457 28.05 22.50 -8.74
N GLN A 458 27.23 22.84 -7.76
CA GLN A 458 25.78 22.78 -7.81
C GLN A 458 25.15 24.07 -8.41
N GLY A 459 25.97 24.98 -8.95
CA GLY A 459 25.48 26.22 -9.57
C GLY A 459 25.22 27.38 -8.60
N HIS A 460 25.62 27.27 -7.30
CA HIS A 460 25.37 28.36 -6.35
C HIS A 460 26.28 29.58 -6.65
N ALA A 461 25.70 30.63 -7.24
CA ALA A 461 26.42 31.76 -7.79
C ALA A 461 27.31 32.50 -6.77
N ARG A 462 26.86 32.65 -5.50
CA ARG A 462 27.69 33.27 -4.45
C ARG A 462 28.89 32.39 -4.06
N SER A 463 28.72 31.06 -4.06
CA SER A 463 29.83 30.15 -3.82
C SER A 463 30.85 30.19 -4.97
N GLN A 464 30.38 30.29 -6.22
CA GLN A 464 31.25 30.47 -7.39
C GLN A 464 32.03 31.76 -7.30
N LEU A 465 31.41 32.87 -6.85
CA LEU A 465 32.09 34.15 -6.62
C LEU A 465 33.20 34.01 -5.57
N ASN A 466 32.85 33.49 -4.38
CA ASN A 466 33.82 33.37 -3.29
C ASN A 466 34.96 32.42 -3.66
N LEU A 467 34.67 31.31 -4.31
CA LEU A 467 35.67 30.35 -4.80
C LEU A 467 36.62 31.00 -5.82
N GLY A 468 36.06 31.78 -6.75
CA GLY A 468 36.87 32.54 -7.72
C GLY A 468 37.78 33.56 -7.06
N LEU A 469 37.32 34.26 -6.01
CA LEU A 469 38.13 35.19 -5.22
C LEU A 469 39.22 34.44 -4.44
N MET A 470 38.93 33.26 -3.88
CA MET A 470 39.94 32.43 -3.20
C MET A 470 41.04 31.97 -4.15
N TYR A 471 40.73 31.54 -5.36
CA TYR A 471 41.73 31.23 -6.39
C TYR A 471 42.51 32.47 -6.84
N ALA A 472 41.89 33.65 -6.88
CA ALA A 472 42.57 34.89 -7.25
C ALA A 472 43.56 35.37 -6.18
N SER A 473 43.28 35.13 -4.89
CA SER A 473 44.11 35.54 -3.74
C SER A 473 45.09 34.48 -3.25
N GLY A 474 44.87 33.20 -3.60
CA GLY A 474 45.64 32.08 -3.06
C GLY A 474 45.23 31.69 -1.63
N GLN A 475 44.02 32.07 -1.19
CA GLN A 475 43.49 31.69 0.11
C GLN A 475 42.82 30.31 0.05
N GLY A 476 43.26 29.40 0.89
CA GLY A 476 42.71 28.04 0.99
C GLY A 476 43.09 27.07 -0.15
N ALA A 477 43.61 27.60 -1.23
CA ALA A 477 44.17 26.85 -2.36
C ALA A 477 45.28 27.69 -3.01
N PRO A 478 46.25 27.09 -3.75
CA PRO A 478 47.21 27.84 -4.53
C PRO A 478 46.54 28.82 -5.50
N ALA A 479 47.13 29.99 -5.66
CA ALA A 479 46.59 30.97 -6.61
C ALA A 479 46.58 30.41 -8.04
N ASP A 480 45.42 30.50 -8.70
CA ASP A 480 45.21 30.04 -10.07
C ASP A 480 44.31 31.05 -10.81
N PRO A 481 44.89 31.96 -11.59
CA PRO A 481 44.12 32.98 -12.31
C PRO A 481 43.11 32.38 -13.32
N LEU A 482 43.41 31.22 -13.90
CA LEU A 482 42.52 30.58 -14.85
C LEU A 482 41.27 30.05 -14.15
N GLN A 483 41.41 29.30 -13.05
CA GLN A 483 40.30 28.86 -12.22
C GLN A 483 39.51 30.04 -11.65
N ALA A 484 40.20 31.06 -11.18
CA ALA A 484 39.57 32.30 -10.70
C ALA A 484 38.67 32.91 -11.77
N TYR A 485 39.15 33.08 -12.99
CA TYR A 485 38.35 33.61 -14.09
C TYR A 485 37.13 32.73 -14.40
N LEU A 486 37.33 31.41 -14.52
CA LEU A 486 36.26 30.49 -14.83
C LEU A 486 35.12 30.56 -13.80
N TRP A 487 35.44 30.48 -12.51
CA TRP A 487 34.44 30.55 -11.45
C TRP A 487 33.75 31.93 -11.36
N LEU A 488 34.50 33.03 -11.54
CA LEU A 488 33.95 34.38 -11.55
C LEU A 488 33.02 34.62 -12.76
N ALA A 489 33.33 34.06 -13.92
CA ALA A 489 32.50 34.17 -15.11
C ALA A 489 31.20 33.32 -14.95
N MET A 490 31.29 32.14 -14.32
CA MET A 490 30.11 31.35 -13.97
C MET A 490 29.22 32.06 -12.94
N ALA A 491 29.84 32.70 -11.94
CA ALA A 491 29.11 33.49 -10.95
C ALA A 491 28.39 34.71 -11.58
N ASP A 492 28.99 35.32 -12.58
CA ASP A 492 28.38 36.44 -13.34
C ASP A 492 27.16 35.95 -14.14
N LYS A 493 27.28 34.81 -14.85
CA LYS A 493 26.11 34.15 -15.52
C LYS A 493 25.00 33.82 -14.52
N GLY A 494 25.36 33.41 -13.30
CA GLY A 494 24.44 33.11 -12.21
C GLY A 494 23.90 34.37 -11.49
N GLY A 495 24.23 35.56 -11.93
CA GLY A 495 23.74 36.84 -11.39
C GLY A 495 24.38 37.26 -10.05
N ALA A 496 25.53 36.72 -9.67
CA ALA A 496 26.20 37.13 -8.44
C ALA A 496 26.71 38.57 -8.55
N GLN A 497 26.30 39.43 -7.62
CA GLN A 497 26.63 40.84 -7.63
C GLN A 497 28.17 41.06 -7.53
N GLY A 498 28.71 41.83 -8.43
CA GLY A 498 30.13 42.14 -8.50
C GLY A 498 31.00 41.13 -9.26
N ALA A 499 30.48 39.95 -9.61
CA ALA A 499 31.24 38.90 -10.30
C ALA A 499 31.83 39.36 -11.65
N ALA A 500 31.04 40.09 -12.46
CA ALA A 500 31.50 40.66 -13.74
C ALA A 500 32.76 41.56 -13.60
N ARG A 501 32.82 42.34 -12.53
CA ARG A 501 33.97 43.20 -12.25
C ARG A 501 35.21 42.36 -11.95
N PHE A 502 35.10 41.40 -11.06
CA PHE A 502 36.22 40.54 -10.67
C PHE A 502 36.65 39.61 -11.82
N ALA A 503 35.72 39.10 -12.63
CA ALA A 503 36.03 38.32 -13.83
C ALA A 503 36.87 39.14 -14.82
N ARG A 504 36.51 40.41 -15.10
CA ARG A 504 37.29 41.32 -15.96
C ARG A 504 38.70 41.61 -15.40
N GLN A 505 38.80 41.83 -14.09
CA GLN A 505 40.11 42.05 -13.44
C GLN A 505 41.02 40.83 -13.53
N THR A 506 40.46 39.65 -13.41
CA THR A 506 41.21 38.39 -13.52
C THR A 506 41.57 38.08 -14.98
N ALA A 507 40.66 38.31 -15.92
CA ALA A 507 40.92 38.19 -17.36
C ALA A 507 42.13 39.02 -17.82
N ALA A 508 42.32 40.23 -17.25
CA ALA A 508 43.46 41.09 -17.57
C ALA A 508 44.81 40.53 -17.09
N ARG A 509 44.82 39.51 -16.25
CA ARG A 509 46.02 38.82 -15.75
C ARG A 509 46.35 37.54 -16.54
N LEU A 510 45.46 37.09 -17.42
CA LEU A 510 45.63 35.89 -18.25
C LEU A 510 46.26 36.24 -19.59
N GLY A 511 47.04 35.31 -20.12
CA GLY A 511 47.50 35.38 -21.50
C GLY A 511 46.36 35.24 -22.51
N ALA A 512 46.50 35.79 -23.72
CA ALA A 512 45.44 35.72 -24.73
C ALA A 512 44.99 34.29 -25.07
N ALA A 513 45.95 33.34 -25.11
CA ALA A 513 45.64 31.93 -25.36
C ALA A 513 44.86 31.27 -24.21
N GLU A 514 45.24 31.55 -22.97
CA GLU A 514 44.59 31.04 -21.76
C GLU A 514 43.16 31.57 -21.65
N LEU A 515 42.95 32.85 -21.94
CA LEU A 515 41.64 33.49 -21.92
C LEU A 515 40.73 32.89 -23.00
N ALA A 516 41.23 32.70 -24.22
CA ALA A 516 40.48 32.06 -25.30
C ALA A 516 40.07 30.62 -24.93
N GLN A 517 40.97 29.85 -24.35
CA GLN A 517 40.69 28.49 -23.88
C GLN A 517 39.61 28.48 -22.75
N ALA A 518 39.69 29.44 -21.83
CA ALA A 518 38.73 29.58 -20.74
C ALA A 518 37.33 29.94 -21.28
N GLN A 519 37.25 30.86 -22.24
CA GLN A 519 36.00 31.24 -22.89
C GLN A 519 35.34 30.07 -23.62
N GLN A 520 36.12 29.29 -24.37
CA GLN A 520 35.66 28.09 -25.03
C GLN A 520 35.10 27.05 -24.02
N ARG A 521 35.78 26.85 -22.87
CA ARG A 521 35.26 25.97 -21.80
C ARG A 521 33.92 26.44 -21.23
N LEU A 522 33.74 27.75 -21.06
CA LEU A 522 32.51 28.33 -20.55
C LEU A 522 31.32 28.19 -21.53
N GLU A 523 31.58 28.16 -22.85
CA GLU A 523 30.55 27.92 -23.88
C GLU A 523 30.07 26.46 -23.89
N LEU A 524 30.93 25.52 -23.48
CA LEU A 524 30.60 24.10 -23.41
C LEU A 524 29.85 23.67 -22.13
N LEU A 525 29.80 24.54 -21.12
CA LEU A 525 29.08 24.27 -19.89
C LEU A 525 27.58 24.50 -20.11
N PRO A 526 26.73 23.54 -19.70
CA PRO A 526 25.27 23.76 -19.75
C PRO A 526 24.89 25.00 -18.93
N GLY A 527 23.98 25.81 -19.49
CA GLY A 527 23.51 27.06 -18.88
C GLY A 527 22.70 26.86 -17.61
#